data_bcb128dd590faeecf924910b2b4c8d5e
#
_entry.id   bcb128dd590faeecf924910b2b4c8d5e
#
_cell.length_a   1.000
_cell.length_b   1.000
_cell.length_c   1.000
_cell.angle_alpha   90.00
_cell.angle_beta   90.00
_cell.angle_gamma   90.00
#
_symmetry.space_group_name_H-M   'P 1'
#
loop_
_entity.id
_entity.type
_entity.pdbx_description
1 polymer ?
#
loop_
_entity_poly.entity_id
_entity_poly.type
_entity_poly.pdbx_seq_one_letter_code
_entity_poly.pdbx_strand_id
1 'polypeptide(L)'
;ISLPMLVVLPTQHLNMMNAWDGIFGLVGKISFINRFLTFIIKNFYFKKKKFFAWPNIKAKKMIVPERIGNIKAIKIAREVLFLIKNRDQLKSIRNNLNKERGDKGAAKKLASIIVNSIKKL
;
A
#
# COMPACT_ATOMS: atom_id res chain seq x y z
N ILE A 1 7.25 2.72 -17.13
CA ILE A 1 7.62 4.02 -16.52
C ILE A 1 7.35 3.91 -15.03
N SER A 2 8.38 4.11 -14.20
CA SER A 2 8.20 4.16 -12.74
C SER A 2 7.99 5.60 -12.32
N LEU A 3 6.79 5.91 -11.85
CA LEU A 3 6.47 7.24 -11.36
C LEU A 3 6.78 7.33 -9.86
N PRO A 4 7.36 8.43 -9.37
CA PRO A 4 7.46 8.67 -7.94
C PRO A 4 6.07 8.70 -7.32
N MET A 5 5.92 8.13 -6.12
CA MET A 5 4.65 8.08 -5.43
C MET A 5 4.82 8.37 -3.94
N LEU A 6 3.77 8.84 -3.32
CA LEU A 6 3.59 8.94 -1.88
C LEU A 6 2.37 8.09 -1.51
N VAL A 7 2.54 7.18 -0.57
CA VAL A 7 1.44 6.32 -0.10
C VAL A 7 0.86 6.90 1.17
N VAL A 8 -0.43 7.16 1.16
CA VAL A 8 -1.16 7.76 2.29
C VAL A 8 -2.27 6.83 2.71
N LEU A 9 -2.24 6.37 3.96
CA LEU A 9 -3.26 5.51 4.56
C LEU A 9 -3.84 6.19 5.81
N PRO A 10 -4.88 7.02 5.65
CA PRO A 10 -5.53 7.66 6.79
C PRO A 10 -6.33 6.64 7.60
N THR A 11 -6.06 6.54 8.90
CA THR A 11 -6.75 5.60 9.79
C THR A 11 -7.90 6.23 10.58
N GLN A 12 -8.09 7.55 10.48
CA GLN A 12 -9.15 8.26 11.20
C GLN A 12 -10.57 7.90 10.73
N HIS A 13 -10.71 7.53 9.45
CA HIS A 13 -11.99 7.17 8.83
C HIS A 13 -12.14 5.67 8.56
N LEU A 14 -11.23 4.84 9.11
CA LEU A 14 -11.34 3.40 8.97
C LEU A 14 -12.54 2.88 9.78
N ASN A 15 -13.59 2.52 9.05
CA ASN A 15 -14.68 1.71 9.56
C ASN A 15 -14.53 0.31 8.97
N MET A 16 -13.76 -0.53 9.67
CA MET A 16 -13.35 -1.85 9.16
C MET A 16 -14.54 -2.79 8.95
N MET A 17 -15.63 -2.58 9.70
CA MET A 17 -16.76 -3.51 9.69
C MET A 17 -17.72 -3.27 8.52
N ASN A 18 -17.75 -2.06 7.94
CA ASN A 18 -18.57 -1.78 6.76
C ASN A 18 -18.01 -2.42 5.47
N ALA A 19 -16.76 -2.92 5.53
CA ALA A 19 -16.13 -3.60 4.40
C ALA A 19 -16.35 -5.13 4.40
N TRP A 20 -17.02 -5.66 5.44
CA TRP A 20 -17.25 -7.10 5.58
C TRP A 20 -18.73 -7.42 5.37
N ASP A 21 -18.99 -8.30 4.42
CA ASP A 21 -20.32 -8.82 4.15
C ASP A 21 -20.67 -10.01 5.04
N GLY A 22 -21.96 -10.31 5.20
CA GLY A 22 -22.45 -11.44 5.96
C GLY A 22 -22.60 -11.19 7.46
N ILE A 23 -22.40 -12.25 8.27
CA ILE A 23 -22.61 -12.25 9.73
C ILE A 23 -21.77 -11.18 10.44
N PHE A 24 -20.53 -10.96 9.98
CA PHE A 24 -19.65 -9.92 10.53
C PHE A 24 -20.14 -8.50 10.25
N GLY A 25 -20.84 -8.28 9.12
CA GLY A 25 -21.50 -7.00 8.83
C GLY A 25 -22.67 -6.70 9.78
N LEU A 26 -23.40 -7.73 10.22
CA LEU A 26 -24.47 -7.59 11.24
C LEU A 26 -23.92 -7.23 12.62
N VAL A 27 -22.85 -7.90 13.05
CA VAL A 27 -22.16 -7.60 14.32
C VAL A 27 -21.53 -6.20 14.30
N GLY A 28 -21.08 -5.75 13.14
CA GLY A 28 -20.50 -4.41 12.95
C GLY A 28 -21.50 -3.26 13.09
N LYS A 29 -22.81 -3.52 13.01
CA LYS A 29 -23.87 -2.53 13.30
C LYS A 29 -23.93 -2.18 14.78
N ILE A 30 -23.38 -3.01 15.67
CA ILE A 30 -23.29 -2.71 17.10
C ILE A 30 -22.09 -1.75 17.30
N SER A 31 -22.39 -0.48 17.52
CA SER A 31 -21.42 0.62 17.58
C SER A 31 -20.26 0.37 18.57
N PHE A 32 -20.52 -0.31 19.68
CA PHE A 32 -19.52 -0.63 20.70
C PHE A 32 -18.51 -1.69 20.20
N ILE A 33 -18.99 -2.75 19.57
CA ILE A 33 -18.14 -3.85 19.05
C ILE A 33 -17.27 -3.32 17.90
N ASN A 34 -17.84 -2.52 17.00
CA ASN A 34 -17.09 -1.89 15.92
C ASN A 34 -15.97 -1.00 16.44
N ARG A 35 -16.24 -0.21 17.47
CA ARG A 35 -15.25 0.67 18.12
C ARG A 35 -14.11 -0.13 18.77
N PHE A 36 -14.44 -1.21 19.45
CA PHE A 36 -13.47 -2.09 20.11
C PHE A 36 -12.59 -2.84 19.11
N LEU A 37 -13.19 -3.44 18.07
CA LEU A 37 -12.44 -4.13 16.99
C LEU A 37 -11.57 -3.15 16.20
N THR A 38 -12.07 -1.97 15.88
CA THR A 38 -11.28 -0.93 15.21
C THR A 38 -10.09 -0.50 16.07
N PHE A 39 -10.25 -0.40 17.38
CA PHE A 39 -9.17 -0.10 18.33
C PHE A 39 -8.10 -1.21 18.34
N ILE A 40 -8.51 -2.47 18.41
CA ILE A 40 -7.60 -3.63 18.39
C ILE A 40 -6.81 -3.64 17.06
N ILE A 41 -7.49 -3.51 15.93
CA ILE A 41 -6.86 -3.53 14.61
C ILE A 41 -5.88 -2.37 14.46
N LYS A 42 -6.27 -1.15 14.88
CA LYS A 42 -5.37 0.01 14.86
C LYS A 42 -4.11 -0.22 15.70
N ASN A 43 -4.27 -0.76 16.91
CA ASN A 43 -3.14 -0.93 17.81
C ASN A 43 -2.27 -2.14 17.51
N PHE A 44 -2.85 -3.24 17.06
CA PHE A 44 -2.12 -4.48 16.79
C PHE A 44 -1.60 -4.56 15.37
N TYR A 45 -2.47 -4.37 14.38
CA TYR A 45 -2.11 -4.61 12.98
C TYR A 45 -1.17 -3.53 12.44
N PHE A 46 -1.48 -2.25 12.72
CA PHE A 46 -0.66 -1.15 12.23
C PHE A 46 0.67 -0.99 12.97
N LYS A 47 0.76 -1.41 14.24
CA LYS A 47 2.04 -1.41 14.98
C LYS A 47 2.98 -2.55 14.57
N LYS A 48 2.44 -3.71 14.20
CA LYS A 48 3.26 -4.87 13.80
C LYS A 48 3.81 -4.78 12.38
N LYS A 49 3.09 -4.16 11.44
CA LYS A 49 3.55 -4.02 10.07
C LYS A 49 4.48 -2.83 9.92
N LYS A 50 5.71 -3.11 9.46
CA LYS A 50 6.73 -2.08 9.21
C LYS A 50 6.46 -1.31 7.91
N PHE A 51 5.89 -1.96 6.90
CA PHE A 51 5.62 -1.39 5.58
C PHE A 51 4.26 -1.82 5.06
N PHE A 52 3.60 -0.96 4.29
CA PHE A 52 2.30 -1.20 3.66
C PHE A 52 2.35 -1.11 2.14
N ALA A 53 3.17 -0.21 1.59
CA ALA A 53 3.37 -0.14 0.16
C ALA A 53 4.13 -1.36 -0.34
N TRP A 54 3.60 -2.00 -1.38
CA TRP A 54 4.22 -3.19 -1.98
C TRP A 54 5.71 -3.03 -2.30
N PRO A 55 6.18 -1.90 -2.89
CA PRO A 55 7.60 -1.72 -3.16
C PRO A 55 8.46 -1.77 -1.89
N ASN A 56 7.98 -1.18 -0.78
CA ASN A 56 8.69 -1.17 0.49
C ASN A 56 8.72 -2.56 1.15
N ILE A 57 7.60 -3.30 1.04
CA ILE A 57 7.52 -4.70 1.52
C ILE A 57 8.51 -5.57 0.76
N LYS A 58 8.53 -5.49 -0.57
CA LYS A 58 9.43 -6.26 -1.43
C LYS A 58 10.89 -5.93 -1.16
N ALA A 59 11.22 -4.65 -1.08
CA ALA A 59 12.58 -4.16 -0.83
C ALA A 59 13.03 -4.35 0.63
N LYS A 60 12.13 -4.67 1.55
CA LYS A 60 12.35 -4.71 3.01
C LYS A 60 12.91 -3.40 3.58
N LYS A 61 12.75 -2.30 2.88
CA LYS A 61 13.19 -0.94 3.23
C LYS A 61 12.25 0.11 2.66
N MET A 62 12.27 1.31 3.22
CA MET A 62 11.47 2.43 2.73
C MET A 62 12.10 3.03 1.47
N ILE A 63 11.56 2.72 0.31
CA ILE A 63 11.94 3.32 -0.98
C ILE A 63 10.88 4.30 -1.48
N VAL A 64 9.66 4.17 -0.99
CA VAL A 64 8.53 5.07 -1.25
C VAL A 64 8.07 5.62 0.10
N PRO A 65 7.91 6.93 0.26
CA PRO A 65 7.37 7.50 1.48
C PRO A 65 5.98 6.96 1.79
N GLU A 66 5.76 6.54 3.04
CA GLU A 66 4.47 6.08 3.56
C GLU A 66 4.04 6.96 4.73
N ARG A 67 2.77 7.34 4.74
CA ARG A 67 2.14 8.06 5.86
C ARG A 67 0.90 7.32 6.28
N ILE A 68 0.90 6.85 7.52
CA ILE A 68 -0.14 5.99 8.08
C ILE A 68 -0.57 6.58 9.42
N GLY A 69 -1.86 6.54 9.70
CA GLY A 69 -2.41 6.98 10.97
C GLY A 69 -3.38 8.15 10.86
N ASN A 70 -3.44 8.96 11.92
CA ASN A 70 -4.26 10.18 11.94
C ASN A 70 -3.55 11.28 11.16
N ILE A 71 -3.96 11.48 9.92
CA ILE A 71 -3.27 12.34 8.95
C ILE A 71 -4.12 13.57 8.68
N LYS A 72 -3.51 14.74 8.84
CA LYS A 72 -4.11 16.02 8.44
C LYS A 72 -3.74 16.34 6.99
N ALA A 73 -4.73 16.73 6.18
CA ALA A 73 -4.52 17.06 4.76
C ALA A 73 -3.40 18.07 4.52
N ILE A 74 -3.30 19.08 5.38
CA ILE A 74 -2.25 20.11 5.27
C ILE A 74 -0.83 19.54 5.41
N LYS A 75 -0.63 18.48 6.21
CA LYS A 75 0.67 17.82 6.33
C LYS A 75 1.04 17.10 5.04
N ILE A 76 0.06 16.41 4.43
CA ILE A 76 0.29 15.74 3.15
C ILE A 76 0.57 16.75 2.03
N ALA A 77 -0.19 17.84 1.97
CA ALA A 77 0.04 18.90 0.98
C ALA A 77 1.47 19.46 1.08
N ARG A 78 1.95 19.75 2.28
CA ARG A 78 3.34 20.22 2.50
C ARG A 78 4.37 19.18 2.06
N GLU A 79 4.14 17.92 2.35
CA GLU A 79 5.05 16.83 1.96
C GLU A 79 5.09 16.64 0.44
N VAL A 80 3.94 16.68 -0.23
CA VAL A 80 3.86 16.63 -1.69
C VAL A 80 4.63 17.81 -2.31
N LEU A 81 4.42 19.02 -1.82
CA LEU A 81 5.16 20.21 -2.27
C LEU A 81 6.67 20.08 -2.05
N PHE A 82 7.08 19.54 -0.92
CA PHE A 82 8.49 19.26 -0.63
C PHE A 82 9.06 18.24 -1.62
N LEU A 83 8.37 17.14 -1.88
CA LEU A 83 8.80 16.13 -2.84
C LEU A 83 8.91 16.70 -4.25
N ILE A 84 7.92 17.49 -4.70
CA ILE A 84 7.94 18.11 -6.04
C ILE A 84 9.14 19.06 -6.20
N LYS A 85 9.49 19.80 -5.16
CA LYS A 85 10.63 20.70 -5.17
C LYS A 85 11.99 19.99 -5.09
N ASN A 86 12.01 18.78 -4.53
CA ASN A 86 13.24 17.99 -4.35
C ASN A 86 13.41 16.97 -5.48
N ARG A 87 13.99 17.42 -6.59
CA ARG A 87 14.22 16.57 -7.78
C ARG A 87 15.10 15.36 -7.52
N ASP A 88 16.10 15.49 -6.64
CA ASP A 88 17.02 14.39 -6.31
C ASP A 88 16.30 13.28 -5.56
N GLN A 89 15.41 13.62 -4.64
CA GLN A 89 14.59 12.67 -3.93
C GLN A 89 13.61 11.96 -4.87
N LEU A 90 12.96 12.67 -5.79
CA LEU A 90 12.11 12.08 -6.82
C LEU A 90 12.88 11.11 -7.72
N LYS A 91 14.09 11.50 -8.13
CA LYS A 91 14.99 10.66 -8.93
C LYS A 91 15.40 9.39 -8.17
N SER A 92 15.73 9.53 -6.89
CA SER A 92 16.06 8.40 -6.01
C SER A 92 14.90 7.42 -5.88
N ILE A 93 13.69 7.91 -5.59
CA ILE A 93 12.48 7.07 -5.53
C ILE A 93 12.27 6.34 -6.86
N ARG A 94 12.35 7.03 -7.99
CA ARG A 94 12.21 6.44 -9.33
C ARG A 94 13.23 5.33 -9.58
N ASN A 95 14.50 5.58 -9.25
CA ASN A 95 15.57 4.61 -9.45
C ASN A 95 15.36 3.37 -8.59
N ASN A 96 14.96 3.55 -7.34
CA ASN A 96 14.67 2.42 -6.43
C ASN A 96 13.45 1.62 -6.92
N LEU A 97 12.38 2.28 -7.36
CA LEU A 97 11.22 1.62 -7.95
C LEU A 97 11.59 0.83 -9.22
N ASN A 98 12.46 1.37 -10.06
CA ASN A 98 12.94 0.67 -11.26
C ASN A 98 13.71 -0.61 -10.90
N LYS A 99 14.55 -0.57 -9.87
CA LYS A 99 15.28 -1.75 -9.37
C LYS A 99 14.32 -2.84 -8.86
N GLU A 100 13.27 -2.43 -8.16
CA GLU A 100 12.29 -3.37 -7.57
C GLU A 100 11.24 -3.89 -8.55
N ARG A 101 11.04 -3.22 -9.68
CA ARG A 101 10.05 -3.62 -10.69
C ARG A 101 10.33 -5.01 -11.25
N GLY A 102 11.59 -5.44 -11.29
CA GLY A 102 12.03 -6.66 -11.97
C GLY A 102 12.17 -6.47 -13.49
N ASP A 103 12.43 -7.57 -14.18
CA ASP A 103 12.68 -7.56 -15.62
C ASP A 103 11.45 -7.17 -16.43
N LYS A 104 11.68 -6.50 -17.55
CA LYS A 104 10.65 -6.23 -18.55
C LYS A 104 10.22 -7.53 -19.23
N GLY A 105 8.95 -7.61 -19.63
CA GLY A 105 8.46 -8.73 -20.45
C GLY A 105 7.78 -9.85 -19.66
N ALA A 106 7.32 -9.59 -18.43
CA ALA A 106 6.56 -10.57 -17.63
C ALA A 106 5.35 -11.14 -18.40
N ALA A 107 4.60 -10.30 -19.11
CA ALA A 107 3.48 -10.74 -19.93
C ALA A 107 3.91 -11.71 -21.06
N LYS A 108 5.04 -11.43 -21.72
CA LYS A 108 5.60 -12.30 -22.75
C LYS A 108 6.06 -13.64 -22.17
N LYS A 109 6.72 -13.61 -21.00
CA LYS A 109 7.12 -14.85 -20.30
C LYS A 109 5.89 -15.67 -19.90
N LEU A 110 4.85 -15.05 -19.38
CA LEU A 110 3.61 -15.73 -19.01
C LEU A 110 2.92 -16.35 -20.23
N ALA A 111 2.79 -15.60 -21.34
CA ALA A 111 2.24 -16.11 -22.59
C ALA A 111 3.03 -17.32 -23.12
N SER A 112 4.36 -17.27 -23.08
CA SER A 112 5.19 -18.41 -23.52
C SER A 112 5.00 -19.65 -22.62
N ILE A 113 4.86 -19.47 -21.31
CA ILE A 113 4.58 -20.58 -20.40
C ILE A 113 3.24 -21.23 -20.71
N ILE A 114 2.19 -20.43 -20.91
CA ILE A 114 0.84 -20.91 -21.24
C ILE A 114 0.88 -21.72 -22.56
N VAL A 115 1.46 -21.14 -23.63
CA VAL A 115 1.57 -21.81 -24.93
C VAL A 115 2.34 -23.12 -24.84
N ASN A 116 3.45 -23.15 -24.08
CA ASN A 116 4.25 -24.37 -23.89
C ASN A 116 3.52 -25.42 -23.06
N SER A 117 2.66 -25.01 -22.13
CA SER A 117 1.84 -25.96 -21.33
C SER A 117 0.74 -26.60 -22.18
N ILE A 118 0.10 -25.83 -23.09
CA ILE A 118 -0.93 -26.34 -24.00
C ILE A 118 -0.32 -27.32 -25.02
N LYS A 119 0.90 -27.07 -25.51
CA LYS A 119 1.57 -27.97 -26.47
C LYS A 119 2.00 -29.32 -25.87
N LYS A 120 2.00 -29.46 -24.55
CA LYS A 120 2.36 -30.71 -23.85
C LYS A 120 1.13 -31.58 -23.50
N LEU A 121 -0.07 -31.08 -23.73
CA LEU A 121 -1.33 -31.83 -23.64
C LEU A 121 -1.68 -32.47 -24.98
#